data_b080c5c99c0b7b4482a31c67fbfdce86
#
_entry.id   b080c5c99c0b7b4482a31c67fbfdce86
#
_cell.length_a   1.000
_cell.length_b   1.000
_cell.length_c   1.000
_cell.angle_alpha   90.00
_cell.angle_beta   90.00
_cell.angle_gamma   90.00
#
_symmetry.space_group_name_H-M   'P 1'
#
loop_
_entity.id
_entity.type
_entity.pdbx_description
1 polymer ?
#
loop_
_entity_poly.entity_id
_entity_poly.type
_entity_poly.pdbx_seq_one_letter_code
_entity_poly.pdbx_strand_id
1 'polypeptide(L)'
;GHSLCVGSRDELKALSGVYPEDLHKHFVDKITIPCKQCGKTMYRVPEVLDCWFESGSMPYAQVHYPFENKKYFEEHFPAHFISEGLDQTRGWFYTLTVLAAALFDRPAFENCIVNGLVLATDGKKMSKSLRNYTDPNEVVGQFGADALRLFLMHSSVVKAEDLKYSDDGVRDVLKGILIPLWNSYSFYVTYANIDGVTPPVNAKLDGVDAHIGAFVKELNNPLDRWILSVTEKLVLDVTAALDDYDLTKAIDPIVAYIDQLNNWYIRRSRRRFWKSENDGDKAQAYETLYRALKKFALVAAPVMPFITESIWQNLRTADDPVSVHLADYPVYAEAARDTELEFKMETVQKAVSMGRALRYQFNLKIRQPLKAVEIVTKNQQEKSVLREMESSIMEELNVKEVIFHDKEDELVEYSAKANFKVLGKELGAKMKTAAAQIEKLSSAEIESLFDGATLSIDVEGQAVELTSDKVILNRIEKANLKVLNEGTLTVALNTQVTEELLLEGYIRDLVRAVQNLRKESGLEVTDRITLSVSGTDTDGKKLLQKAFEANKDYLMNETLAVEAVFRAELPAGKAATELDMGDGLCWHIALEKAAGV
;
A
#
# COMPACT_ATOMS: atom_id res chain seq x y z
N GLY A 1 -34.03 33.44 -49.89
CA GLY A 1 -34.81 33.90 -48.73
C GLY A 1 -33.98 34.84 -47.87
N HIS A 2 -34.65 35.63 -47.03
CA HIS A 2 -33.94 36.44 -46.05
C HIS A 2 -33.83 35.66 -44.73
N SER A 3 -32.68 35.71 -44.10
CA SER A 3 -32.44 35.12 -42.78
C SER A 3 -32.14 36.22 -41.77
N LEU A 4 -32.58 36.03 -40.54
CA LEU A 4 -32.32 36.92 -39.42
C LEU A 4 -31.89 36.10 -38.21
N CYS A 5 -30.78 36.48 -37.61
CA CYS A 5 -30.34 35.92 -36.33
C CYS A 5 -30.87 36.80 -35.21
N VAL A 6 -31.55 36.18 -34.25
CA VAL A 6 -32.15 36.85 -33.05
C VAL A 6 -31.31 36.48 -31.85
N GLY A 7 -30.69 37.47 -31.21
CA GLY A 7 -29.69 37.26 -30.15
C GLY A 7 -30.26 37.27 -28.72
N SER A 8 -31.53 37.65 -28.51
CA SER A 8 -32.12 37.68 -27.17
C SER A 8 -33.63 37.53 -27.18
N ARG A 9 -34.21 37.21 -26.02
CA ARG A 9 -35.70 37.18 -25.82
C ARG A 9 -36.34 38.56 -26.03
N ASP A 10 -35.66 39.61 -25.61
CA ASP A 10 -36.13 40.97 -25.77
C ASP A 10 -36.13 41.39 -27.23
N GLU A 11 -35.11 41.03 -27.98
CA GLU A 11 -35.07 41.25 -29.41
C GLU A 11 -36.19 40.48 -30.14
N LEU A 12 -36.43 39.23 -29.78
CA LEU A 12 -37.51 38.42 -30.32
C LEU A 12 -38.86 39.09 -30.04
N LYS A 13 -39.05 39.58 -28.80
CA LYS A 13 -40.24 40.36 -28.44
C LYS A 13 -40.40 41.63 -29.26
N ALA A 14 -39.33 42.39 -29.43
CA ALA A 14 -39.33 43.60 -30.21
C ALA A 14 -39.68 43.36 -31.69
N LEU A 15 -39.31 42.23 -32.25
CA LEU A 15 -39.51 41.83 -33.64
C LEU A 15 -40.89 41.15 -33.85
N SER A 16 -41.36 40.34 -32.92
CA SER A 16 -42.56 39.52 -33.08
C SER A 16 -43.77 40.02 -32.26
N GLY A 17 -43.54 40.87 -31.27
CA GLY A 17 -44.53 41.24 -30.27
C GLY A 17 -44.75 40.22 -29.17
N VAL A 18 -44.09 39.06 -29.19
CA VAL A 18 -44.23 37.94 -28.25
C VAL A 18 -42.95 37.73 -27.46
N TYR A 19 -43.00 37.80 -26.14
CA TYR A 19 -41.89 37.43 -25.27
C TYR A 19 -41.96 35.93 -25.00
N PRO A 20 -40.96 35.14 -25.41
CA PRO A 20 -40.95 33.69 -25.14
C PRO A 20 -40.53 33.42 -23.70
N GLU A 21 -41.42 32.85 -22.88
CA GLU A 21 -41.04 32.37 -21.55
C GLU A 21 -40.29 31.05 -21.59
N ASP A 22 -40.61 30.23 -22.59
CA ASP A 22 -39.98 28.93 -22.87
C ASP A 22 -39.37 28.94 -24.30
N LEU A 23 -38.10 28.56 -24.42
CA LEU A 23 -37.37 28.50 -25.67
C LEU A 23 -37.38 27.11 -26.34
N HIS A 24 -38.10 26.13 -25.76
CA HIS A 24 -38.21 24.82 -26.39
C HIS A 24 -38.90 24.93 -27.77
N LYS A 25 -38.47 24.08 -28.69
CA LYS A 25 -38.89 24.09 -30.09
C LYS A 25 -40.41 24.27 -30.27
N HIS A 26 -41.21 23.49 -29.57
CA HIS A 26 -42.66 23.47 -29.72
C HIS A 26 -43.38 24.78 -29.24
N PHE A 27 -42.70 25.64 -28.49
CA PHE A 27 -43.17 26.97 -28.14
C PHE A 27 -42.68 28.01 -29.16
N VAL A 28 -41.37 28.07 -29.48
CA VAL A 28 -40.80 29.10 -30.33
C VAL A 28 -41.16 28.92 -31.82
N ASP A 29 -41.48 27.71 -32.27
CA ASP A 29 -41.96 27.47 -33.66
C ASP A 29 -43.28 28.18 -33.96
N LYS A 30 -44.03 28.60 -32.96
CA LYS A 30 -45.29 29.33 -33.11
C LYS A 30 -45.07 30.84 -33.27
N ILE A 31 -43.89 31.35 -33.01
CA ILE A 31 -43.58 32.76 -33.07
C ILE A 31 -43.09 33.08 -34.51
N THR A 32 -43.72 34.08 -35.08
CA THR A 32 -43.39 34.55 -36.42
C THR A 32 -42.95 36.00 -36.40
N ILE A 33 -42.09 36.39 -37.36
CA ILE A 33 -41.52 37.74 -37.48
C ILE A 33 -41.84 38.28 -38.90
N PRO A 34 -42.34 39.52 -39.05
CA PRO A 34 -42.47 40.11 -40.34
C PRO A 34 -41.08 40.50 -40.94
N CYS A 35 -40.79 40.09 -42.14
CA CYS A 35 -39.53 40.44 -42.81
C CYS A 35 -39.47 41.94 -43.10
N LYS A 36 -38.48 42.64 -42.58
CA LYS A 36 -38.28 44.07 -42.78
C LYS A 36 -37.97 44.46 -44.24
N GLN A 37 -37.48 43.51 -45.06
CA GLN A 37 -37.10 43.77 -46.45
C GLN A 37 -38.22 43.51 -47.44
N CYS A 38 -39.05 42.50 -47.22
CA CYS A 38 -40.09 42.12 -48.18
C CYS A 38 -41.49 41.98 -47.59
N GLY A 39 -41.69 42.23 -46.32
CA GLY A 39 -42.98 42.16 -45.63
C GLY A 39 -43.55 40.76 -45.42
N LYS A 40 -42.95 39.71 -45.96
CA LYS A 40 -43.44 38.35 -45.81
C LYS A 40 -43.17 37.81 -44.40
N THR A 41 -43.96 36.84 -43.95
CA THR A 41 -43.76 36.15 -42.68
C THR A 41 -42.51 35.30 -42.67
N MET A 42 -41.64 35.48 -41.68
CA MET A 42 -40.50 34.65 -41.38
C MET A 42 -40.87 33.66 -40.30
N TYR A 43 -40.35 32.46 -40.43
CA TYR A 43 -40.51 31.37 -39.48
C TYR A 43 -39.17 30.99 -38.93
N ARG A 44 -39.14 30.41 -37.73
CA ARG A 44 -37.91 29.82 -37.18
C ARG A 44 -37.42 28.72 -38.13
N VAL A 45 -36.13 28.64 -38.31
CA VAL A 45 -35.48 27.51 -39.01
C VAL A 45 -35.85 26.22 -38.27
N PRO A 46 -36.43 25.19 -38.97
CA PRO A 46 -37.01 24.02 -38.28
C PRO A 46 -35.96 23.11 -37.61
N GLU A 47 -34.72 23.19 -38.04
CA GLU A 47 -33.64 22.45 -37.47
C GLU A 47 -33.32 22.92 -36.03
N VAL A 48 -32.78 22.04 -35.25
CA VAL A 48 -32.18 22.33 -33.92
C VAL A 48 -30.68 22.03 -34.01
N LEU A 49 -29.91 22.65 -33.14
CA LEU A 49 -28.48 22.31 -33.04
C LEU A 49 -28.30 20.89 -32.59
N ASP A 50 -27.24 20.24 -33.04
CA ASP A 50 -26.82 18.93 -32.58
C ASP A 50 -26.48 18.98 -31.08
N CYS A 51 -26.88 17.96 -30.32
CA CYS A 51 -26.55 17.84 -28.90
C CYS A 51 -25.04 17.90 -28.62
N TRP A 52 -24.23 17.45 -29.56
CA TRP A 52 -22.77 17.57 -29.48
C TRP A 52 -22.28 19.01 -29.62
N PHE A 53 -22.99 19.86 -30.39
CA PHE A 53 -22.70 21.30 -30.43
C PHE A 53 -23.02 21.93 -29.06
N GLU A 54 -24.15 21.58 -28.46
CA GLU A 54 -24.56 22.10 -27.15
C GLU A 54 -23.55 21.72 -26.08
N SER A 55 -23.13 20.44 -26.00
CA SER A 55 -22.14 19.97 -25.06
C SER A 55 -20.75 20.58 -25.29
N GLY A 56 -20.35 20.77 -26.55
CA GLY A 56 -19.08 21.40 -26.91
C GLY A 56 -19.04 22.90 -26.65
N SER A 57 -20.22 23.58 -26.59
CA SER A 57 -20.33 24.99 -26.26
C SER A 57 -20.32 25.28 -24.75
N MET A 58 -20.37 24.25 -23.90
CA MET A 58 -20.50 24.37 -22.45
C MET A 58 -19.51 25.36 -21.82
N PRO A 59 -18.21 25.41 -22.16
CA PRO A 59 -17.27 26.29 -21.48
C PRO A 59 -17.67 27.77 -21.47
N TYR A 60 -18.30 28.26 -22.54
CA TYR A 60 -18.73 29.65 -22.66
C TYR A 60 -20.25 29.80 -22.47
N ALA A 61 -21.03 28.83 -22.88
CA ALA A 61 -22.50 28.89 -22.77
C ALA A 61 -22.99 28.88 -21.32
N GLN A 62 -22.38 28.08 -20.44
CA GLN A 62 -22.78 27.99 -19.03
C GLN A 62 -22.64 29.32 -18.27
N VAL A 63 -21.76 30.18 -18.68
CA VAL A 63 -21.51 31.49 -18.05
C VAL A 63 -22.11 32.65 -18.85
N HIS A 64 -22.84 32.35 -19.93
CA HIS A 64 -23.47 33.32 -20.85
C HIS A 64 -22.45 34.29 -21.47
N TYR A 65 -21.24 33.83 -21.76
CA TYR A 65 -20.22 34.61 -22.48
C TYR A 65 -20.65 34.82 -23.97
N PRO A 66 -20.40 35.96 -24.62
CA PRO A 66 -19.68 37.15 -24.10
C PRO A 66 -20.58 38.19 -23.43
N PHE A 67 -21.88 37.93 -23.22
CA PHE A 67 -22.85 38.89 -22.77
C PHE A 67 -22.77 39.16 -21.26
N GLU A 68 -22.44 38.11 -20.50
CA GLU A 68 -22.24 38.14 -19.05
C GLU A 68 -20.91 37.44 -18.69
N ASN A 69 -20.43 37.64 -17.47
CA ASN A 69 -19.32 36.94 -16.85
C ASN A 69 -18.02 36.88 -17.71
N LYS A 70 -17.81 37.91 -18.56
CA LYS A 70 -16.65 37.95 -19.47
C LYS A 70 -15.32 37.76 -18.75
N LYS A 71 -15.09 38.51 -17.64
CA LYS A 71 -13.86 38.41 -16.87
C LYS A 71 -13.66 37.00 -16.29
N TYR A 72 -14.71 36.39 -15.72
CA TYR A 72 -14.65 35.03 -15.20
C TYR A 72 -14.22 34.02 -16.28
N PHE A 73 -14.86 34.09 -17.46
CA PHE A 73 -14.51 33.21 -18.57
C PHE A 73 -13.04 33.38 -19.02
N GLU A 74 -12.59 34.61 -19.19
CA GLU A 74 -11.21 34.91 -19.65
C GLU A 74 -10.14 34.43 -18.65
N GLU A 75 -10.46 34.41 -17.35
CA GLU A 75 -9.57 33.93 -16.28
C GLU A 75 -9.60 32.40 -16.11
N HIS A 76 -10.67 31.71 -16.53
CA HIS A 76 -10.87 30.27 -16.28
C HIS A 76 -10.91 29.42 -17.57
N PHE A 77 -10.68 30.01 -18.73
CA PHE A 77 -10.62 29.30 -20.00
C PHE A 77 -9.23 29.41 -20.62
N PRO A 78 -8.60 28.28 -21.02
CA PRO A 78 -9.10 26.89 -21.05
C PRO A 78 -9.26 26.27 -19.66
N ALA A 79 -10.02 25.18 -19.58
CA ALA A 79 -10.10 24.37 -18.36
C ALA A 79 -8.76 23.72 -18.04
N HIS A 80 -8.40 23.58 -16.75
CA HIS A 80 -7.15 22.93 -16.35
C HIS A 80 -7.12 21.46 -16.81
N PHE A 81 -8.23 20.73 -16.67
CA PHE A 81 -8.36 19.38 -17.20
C PHE A 81 -9.81 19.02 -17.50
N ILE A 82 -9.97 17.98 -18.32
CA ILE A 82 -11.23 17.26 -18.53
C ILE A 82 -10.98 15.76 -18.34
N SER A 83 -12.02 14.99 -17.97
CA SER A 83 -11.92 13.55 -17.80
C SER A 83 -13.17 12.84 -18.29
N GLU A 84 -13.02 11.90 -19.21
CA GLU A 84 -14.07 11.02 -19.75
C GLU A 84 -13.46 9.77 -20.38
N GLY A 85 -14.32 8.92 -20.98
CA GLY A 85 -13.91 7.72 -21.68
C GLY A 85 -13.25 7.97 -23.04
N LEU A 86 -12.52 7.00 -23.54
CA LEU A 86 -11.80 7.05 -24.83
C LEU A 86 -12.73 7.30 -26.02
N ASP A 87 -13.99 6.88 -25.96
CA ASP A 87 -15.00 7.09 -26.99
C ASP A 87 -15.30 8.57 -27.26
N GLN A 88 -15.01 9.46 -26.32
CA GLN A 88 -15.19 10.90 -26.44
C GLN A 88 -14.23 11.58 -27.43
N THR A 89 -13.23 10.87 -27.92
CA THR A 89 -12.41 11.30 -29.07
C THR A 89 -13.24 11.51 -30.34
N ARG A 90 -14.43 10.92 -30.41
CA ARG A 90 -15.46 11.13 -31.48
C ARG A 90 -16.76 11.69 -30.92
N GLY A 91 -16.74 12.34 -29.79
CA GLY A 91 -17.86 12.97 -29.12
C GLY A 91 -17.46 14.29 -28.48
N TRP A 92 -17.50 14.36 -27.16
CA TRP A 92 -17.32 15.61 -26.41
C TRP A 92 -15.92 16.23 -26.60
N PHE A 93 -14.84 15.45 -26.53
CA PHE A 93 -13.47 15.99 -26.74
C PHE A 93 -13.31 16.62 -28.11
N TYR A 94 -13.90 15.99 -29.16
CA TYR A 94 -13.86 16.51 -30.52
C TYR A 94 -14.61 17.83 -30.62
N THR A 95 -15.84 17.92 -30.13
CA THR A 95 -16.67 19.13 -30.27
C THR A 95 -16.14 20.28 -29.41
N LEU A 96 -15.62 20.03 -28.21
CA LEU A 96 -14.89 21.02 -27.41
C LEU A 96 -13.72 21.62 -28.21
N THR A 97 -12.89 20.76 -28.81
CA THR A 97 -11.72 21.20 -29.58
C THR A 97 -12.09 21.99 -30.78
N VAL A 98 -13.07 21.53 -31.58
CA VAL A 98 -13.49 22.21 -32.81
C VAL A 98 -14.08 23.59 -32.51
N LEU A 99 -14.98 23.68 -31.56
CA LEU A 99 -15.64 24.95 -31.21
C LEU A 99 -14.65 25.93 -30.57
N ALA A 100 -13.78 25.46 -29.68
CA ALA A 100 -12.77 26.32 -29.05
C ALA A 100 -11.75 26.86 -30.10
N ALA A 101 -11.27 26.00 -30.98
CA ALA A 101 -10.34 26.42 -32.05
C ALA A 101 -11.03 27.43 -32.98
N ALA A 102 -12.29 27.21 -33.37
CA ALA A 102 -13.02 28.10 -34.27
C ALA A 102 -13.33 29.48 -33.67
N LEU A 103 -13.65 29.52 -32.36
CA LEU A 103 -14.12 30.76 -31.69
C LEU A 103 -13.01 31.52 -30.96
N PHE A 104 -12.00 30.81 -30.44
CA PHE A 104 -11.00 31.39 -29.54
C PHE A 104 -9.55 31.17 -29.99
N ASP A 105 -9.31 30.41 -31.07
CA ASP A 105 -7.98 30.08 -31.59
C ASP A 105 -7.05 29.45 -30.55
N ARG A 106 -7.63 28.65 -29.63
CA ARG A 106 -6.92 27.94 -28.58
C ARG A 106 -7.71 26.68 -28.12
N PRO A 107 -7.09 25.71 -27.42
CA PRO A 107 -7.80 24.54 -26.94
C PRO A 107 -8.83 24.91 -25.86
N ALA A 108 -9.83 24.05 -25.66
CA ALA A 108 -10.81 24.20 -24.58
C ALA A 108 -10.30 23.71 -23.21
N PHE A 109 -9.25 22.93 -23.19
CA PHE A 109 -8.64 22.33 -22.00
C PHE A 109 -7.13 22.17 -22.19
N GLU A 110 -6.39 22.18 -21.07
CA GLU A 110 -4.93 22.03 -21.04
C GLU A 110 -4.53 20.56 -20.93
N ASN A 111 -5.28 19.78 -20.14
CA ASN A 111 -5.01 18.36 -19.88
C ASN A 111 -6.26 17.52 -20.11
N CYS A 112 -6.06 16.25 -20.51
CA CYS A 112 -7.15 15.31 -20.76
C CYS A 112 -6.84 13.97 -20.08
N ILE A 113 -7.64 13.60 -19.08
CA ILE A 113 -7.59 12.29 -18.42
C ILE A 113 -8.58 11.38 -19.16
N VAL A 114 -8.08 10.27 -19.69
CA VAL A 114 -8.87 9.33 -20.47
C VAL A 114 -9.01 8.02 -19.74
N ASN A 115 -10.26 7.60 -19.49
CA ASN A 115 -10.57 6.33 -18.85
C ASN A 115 -10.82 5.24 -19.91
N GLY A 116 -10.37 4.01 -19.59
CA GLY A 116 -10.74 2.80 -20.30
C GLY A 116 -12.17 2.35 -19.99
N LEU A 117 -12.57 1.22 -20.55
CA LEU A 117 -13.89 0.64 -20.30
C LEU A 117 -13.87 -0.25 -19.06
N VAL A 118 -14.92 -0.12 -18.24
CA VAL A 118 -15.18 -1.07 -17.15
C VAL A 118 -16.03 -2.20 -17.70
N LEU A 119 -15.46 -3.40 -17.77
CA LEU A 119 -16.07 -4.61 -18.30
C LEU A 119 -16.49 -5.55 -17.16
N ALA A 120 -17.45 -6.41 -17.41
CA ALA A 120 -17.80 -7.48 -16.50
C ALA A 120 -16.63 -8.48 -16.35
N THR A 121 -16.70 -9.35 -15.36
CA THR A 121 -15.65 -10.35 -15.06
C THR A 121 -15.30 -11.25 -16.25
N ASP A 122 -16.29 -11.53 -17.13
CA ASP A 122 -16.11 -12.31 -18.37
C ASP A 122 -15.52 -11.49 -19.53
N GLY A 123 -15.21 -10.21 -19.31
CA GLY A 123 -14.67 -9.28 -20.30
C GLY A 123 -15.70 -8.70 -21.27
N LYS A 124 -16.99 -8.95 -21.06
CA LYS A 124 -18.06 -8.34 -21.86
C LYS A 124 -18.49 -7.00 -21.30
N LYS A 125 -19.09 -6.17 -22.16
CA LYS A 125 -19.68 -4.91 -21.74
C LYS A 125 -20.72 -5.13 -20.65
N MET A 126 -20.68 -4.34 -19.59
CA MET A 126 -21.69 -4.33 -18.54
C MET A 126 -23.06 -3.95 -19.10
N SER A 127 -24.07 -4.71 -18.75
CA SER A 127 -25.45 -4.48 -19.22
C SER A 127 -26.46 -4.82 -18.13
N LYS A 128 -27.40 -3.88 -17.89
CA LYS A 128 -28.53 -4.12 -16.97
C LYS A 128 -29.41 -5.29 -17.40
N SER A 129 -29.56 -5.50 -18.72
CA SER A 129 -30.34 -6.63 -19.27
C SER A 129 -29.66 -7.97 -19.04
N LEU A 130 -28.33 -8.02 -19.06
CA LEU A 130 -27.54 -9.25 -18.82
C LEU A 130 -27.30 -9.50 -17.33
N ARG A 131 -27.51 -8.52 -16.45
CA ARG A 131 -27.23 -8.60 -15.01
C ARG A 131 -25.83 -9.16 -14.72
N ASN A 132 -24.86 -8.74 -15.49
CA ASN A 132 -23.48 -9.27 -15.42
C ASN A 132 -22.54 -8.41 -14.58
N TYR A 133 -23.08 -7.55 -13.73
CA TYR A 133 -22.34 -6.75 -12.74
C TYR A 133 -23.25 -6.45 -11.54
N THR A 134 -22.64 -6.22 -10.38
CA THR A 134 -23.34 -5.78 -9.16
C THR A 134 -23.63 -4.29 -9.24
N ASP A 135 -24.80 -3.86 -8.76
CA ASP A 135 -25.12 -2.43 -8.72
C ASP A 135 -24.10 -1.68 -7.83
N PRO A 136 -23.51 -0.55 -8.30
CA PRO A 136 -22.55 0.21 -7.52
C PRO A 136 -23.00 0.59 -6.11
N ASN A 137 -24.31 0.82 -5.90
CA ASN A 137 -24.85 1.13 -4.58
C ASN A 137 -24.80 -0.10 -3.65
N GLU A 138 -25.00 -1.30 -4.18
CA GLU A 138 -24.83 -2.54 -3.40
C GLU A 138 -23.37 -2.73 -3.01
N VAL A 139 -22.43 -2.50 -3.94
CA VAL A 139 -20.99 -2.57 -3.67
C VAL A 139 -20.57 -1.55 -2.60
N VAL A 140 -21.04 -0.31 -2.72
CA VAL A 140 -20.79 0.75 -1.71
C VAL A 140 -21.41 0.37 -0.37
N GLY A 141 -22.61 -0.22 -0.36
CA GLY A 141 -23.27 -0.69 0.87
C GLY A 141 -22.51 -1.82 1.58
N GLN A 142 -21.81 -2.69 0.82
CA GLN A 142 -21.07 -3.83 1.36
C GLN A 142 -19.62 -3.49 1.76
N PHE A 143 -18.91 -2.71 0.96
CA PHE A 143 -17.47 -2.49 1.09
C PHE A 143 -17.09 -1.04 1.41
N GLY A 144 -18.03 -0.11 1.30
CA GLY A 144 -17.77 1.32 1.45
C GLY A 144 -17.34 2.00 0.14
N ALA A 145 -17.62 3.30 0.03
CA ALA A 145 -17.32 4.08 -1.17
C ALA A 145 -15.79 4.23 -1.38
N ASP A 146 -15.01 4.38 -0.30
CA ASP A 146 -13.56 4.52 -0.39
C ASP A 146 -12.88 3.27 -0.97
N ALA A 147 -13.40 2.06 -0.67
CA ALA A 147 -12.87 0.83 -1.23
C ALA A 147 -13.07 0.77 -2.76
N LEU A 148 -14.28 1.11 -3.22
CA LEU A 148 -14.59 1.15 -4.65
C LEU A 148 -13.77 2.25 -5.36
N ARG A 149 -13.68 3.45 -4.78
CA ARG A 149 -12.89 4.56 -5.33
C ARG A 149 -11.41 4.16 -5.48
N LEU A 150 -10.81 3.65 -4.41
CA LEU A 150 -9.41 3.25 -4.42
C LEU A 150 -9.15 2.12 -5.41
N PHE A 151 -10.03 1.12 -5.49
CA PHE A 151 -9.94 0.04 -6.47
C PHE A 151 -9.93 0.57 -7.91
N LEU A 152 -10.86 1.47 -8.26
CA LEU A 152 -10.94 2.02 -9.61
C LEU A 152 -9.76 2.94 -9.93
N MET A 153 -9.41 3.85 -9.01
CA MET A 153 -8.31 4.81 -9.22
C MET A 153 -6.93 4.15 -9.26
N HIS A 154 -6.75 2.99 -8.62
CA HIS A 154 -5.49 2.22 -8.64
C HIS A 154 -5.44 1.19 -9.77
N SER A 155 -6.48 1.10 -10.58
CA SER A 155 -6.56 0.14 -11.69
C SER A 155 -6.06 0.73 -13.01
N SER A 156 -5.91 -0.16 -14.02
CA SER A 156 -5.54 0.25 -15.39
C SER A 156 -6.58 1.13 -16.07
N VAL A 157 -7.81 1.19 -15.55
CA VAL A 157 -8.89 1.97 -16.16
C VAL A 157 -8.57 3.47 -16.26
N VAL A 158 -7.82 4.01 -15.30
CA VAL A 158 -7.40 5.43 -15.32
C VAL A 158 -6.24 5.73 -16.27
N LYS A 159 -5.75 4.70 -16.98
CA LYS A 159 -4.71 4.79 -18.03
C LYS A 159 -5.25 4.44 -19.42
N ALA A 160 -6.54 4.64 -19.65
CA ALA A 160 -7.25 4.29 -20.88
C ALA A 160 -7.20 2.80 -21.26
N GLU A 161 -6.96 1.92 -20.32
CA GLU A 161 -6.99 0.46 -20.51
C GLU A 161 -8.28 -0.13 -19.94
N ASP A 162 -8.75 -1.22 -20.53
CA ASP A 162 -9.97 -1.88 -20.06
C ASP A 162 -9.75 -2.59 -18.73
N LEU A 163 -10.70 -2.43 -17.81
CA LEU A 163 -10.73 -3.10 -16.51
C LEU A 163 -11.80 -4.20 -16.49
N LYS A 164 -11.42 -5.42 -16.18
CA LYS A 164 -12.36 -6.48 -15.78
C LYS A 164 -12.68 -6.30 -14.29
N TYR A 165 -13.85 -5.74 -14.04
CA TYR A 165 -14.30 -5.44 -12.68
C TYR A 165 -14.68 -6.72 -11.92
N SER A 166 -14.35 -6.78 -10.63
CA SER A 166 -14.83 -7.82 -9.71
C SER A 166 -15.04 -7.26 -8.31
N ASP A 167 -16.08 -7.73 -7.63
CA ASP A 167 -16.35 -7.38 -6.23
C ASP A 167 -15.25 -7.90 -5.29
N ASP A 168 -14.59 -9.01 -5.65
CA ASP A 168 -13.44 -9.53 -4.91
C ASP A 168 -12.27 -8.54 -4.89
N GLY A 169 -11.99 -7.85 -6.00
CA GLY A 169 -10.97 -6.81 -6.05
C GLY A 169 -11.27 -5.65 -5.10
N VAL A 170 -12.54 -5.23 -5.01
CA VAL A 170 -12.95 -4.18 -4.04
C VAL A 170 -12.83 -4.67 -2.60
N ARG A 171 -13.19 -5.94 -2.34
CA ARG A 171 -13.04 -6.58 -1.03
C ARG A 171 -11.57 -6.67 -0.61
N ASP A 172 -10.68 -6.96 -1.53
CA ASP A 172 -9.23 -7.05 -1.26
C ASP A 172 -8.67 -5.68 -0.88
N VAL A 173 -9.10 -4.60 -1.52
CA VAL A 173 -8.77 -3.23 -1.11
C VAL A 173 -9.26 -2.93 0.31
N LEU A 174 -10.51 -3.28 0.63
CA LEU A 174 -11.04 -3.09 1.99
C LEU A 174 -10.18 -3.83 3.03
N LYS A 175 -9.87 -5.11 2.78
CA LYS A 175 -9.12 -5.95 3.72
C LYS A 175 -7.64 -5.59 3.80
N GLY A 176 -7.03 -5.31 2.66
CA GLY A 176 -5.58 -5.10 2.56
C GLY A 176 -5.13 -3.67 2.85
N ILE A 177 -6.01 -2.68 2.73
CA ILE A 177 -5.65 -1.26 2.82
C ILE A 177 -6.48 -0.52 3.87
N LEU A 178 -7.81 -0.48 3.73
CA LEU A 178 -8.65 0.36 4.60
C LEU A 178 -8.73 -0.18 6.03
N ILE A 179 -8.87 -1.49 6.23
CA ILE A 179 -8.88 -2.09 7.57
C ILE A 179 -7.52 -1.89 8.28
N PRO A 180 -6.35 -2.13 7.66
CA PRO A 180 -5.05 -1.78 8.26
C PRO A 180 -4.91 -0.30 8.63
N LEU A 181 -5.36 0.62 7.79
CA LEU A 181 -5.37 2.06 8.11
C LEU A 181 -6.25 2.34 9.34
N TRP A 182 -7.47 1.81 9.35
CA TRP A 182 -8.38 1.96 10.49
C TRP A 182 -7.81 1.37 11.77
N ASN A 183 -7.13 0.23 11.69
CA ASN A 183 -6.46 -0.38 12.83
C ASN A 183 -5.32 0.49 13.37
N SER A 184 -4.56 1.15 12.49
CA SER A 184 -3.50 2.09 12.88
C SER A 184 -4.06 3.28 13.64
N TYR A 185 -5.15 3.86 13.13
CA TYR A 185 -5.89 4.94 13.78
C TYR A 185 -6.50 4.49 15.12
N SER A 186 -7.20 3.36 15.14
CA SER A 186 -7.83 2.81 16.36
C SER A 186 -6.79 2.50 17.43
N PHE A 187 -5.62 1.99 17.06
CA PHE A 187 -4.50 1.79 17.96
C PHE A 187 -4.11 3.11 18.66
N TYR A 188 -3.91 4.18 17.87
CA TYR A 188 -3.59 5.49 18.44
C TYR A 188 -4.65 5.96 19.43
N VAL A 189 -5.92 6.01 19.01
CA VAL A 189 -7.01 6.55 19.84
C VAL A 189 -7.22 5.73 21.11
N THR A 190 -7.14 4.39 21.01
CA THR A 190 -7.31 3.51 22.17
C THR A 190 -6.27 3.81 23.24
N TYR A 191 -5.00 3.84 22.89
CA TYR A 191 -3.93 4.06 23.87
C TYR A 191 -3.87 5.54 24.32
N ALA A 192 -4.13 6.49 23.44
CA ALA A 192 -4.20 7.91 23.81
C ALA A 192 -5.28 8.17 24.86
N ASN A 193 -6.45 7.53 24.74
CA ASN A 193 -7.53 7.65 25.70
C ASN A 193 -7.16 7.00 27.07
N ILE A 194 -6.51 5.83 27.05
CA ILE A 194 -6.06 5.14 28.27
C ILE A 194 -5.05 6.01 29.02
N ASP A 195 -4.10 6.59 28.31
CA ASP A 195 -3.02 7.37 28.91
C ASP A 195 -3.38 8.87 29.11
N GLY A 196 -4.60 9.29 28.70
CA GLY A 196 -5.05 10.69 28.82
C GLY A 196 -4.25 11.67 27.97
N VAL A 197 -3.74 11.22 26.81
CA VAL A 197 -2.92 12.05 25.92
C VAL A 197 -3.81 13.09 25.22
N THR A 198 -3.39 14.34 25.29
CA THR A 198 -4.01 15.45 24.54
C THR A 198 -3.22 15.73 23.25
N PRO A 199 -3.88 16.19 22.17
CA PRO A 199 -3.17 16.61 20.96
C PRO A 199 -2.09 17.66 21.26
N PRO A 200 -0.93 17.64 20.58
CA PRO A 200 0.14 18.62 20.78
C PRO A 200 -0.32 20.05 20.53
N VAL A 201 0.14 20.99 21.35
CA VAL A 201 -0.29 22.41 21.29
C VAL A 201 0.06 23.09 19.94
N ASN A 202 1.09 22.60 19.25
CA ASN A 202 1.60 23.17 17.97
C ASN A 202 1.33 22.23 16.78
N ALA A 203 0.27 21.42 16.85
CA ALA A 203 -0.05 20.44 15.81
C ALA A 203 -1.01 20.96 14.73
N LYS A 204 -1.04 22.26 14.49
CA LYS A 204 -1.75 22.84 13.35
C LYS A 204 -1.03 22.40 12.07
N LEU A 205 -1.69 21.58 11.24
CA LEU A 205 -1.16 20.99 10.02
C LEU A 205 -1.92 21.47 8.78
N ASP A 206 -2.40 22.71 8.78
CA ASP A 206 -2.96 23.32 7.58
C ASP A 206 -1.83 23.88 6.70
N GLY A 207 -1.57 23.23 5.58
CA GLY A 207 -0.56 23.64 4.62
C GLY A 207 0.87 23.39 5.09
N VAL A 208 1.47 24.31 5.84
CA VAL A 208 2.88 24.24 6.26
C VAL A 208 3.02 23.88 7.73
N ASP A 209 3.64 22.72 8.02
CA ASP A 209 4.07 22.38 9.39
C ASP A 209 5.41 23.07 9.71
N ALA A 210 5.34 24.33 10.15
CA ALA A 210 6.53 25.14 10.46
C ALA A 210 7.38 24.57 11.62
N HIS A 211 6.83 23.67 12.42
CA HIS A 211 7.47 23.14 13.63
C HIS A 211 8.04 21.74 13.44
N ILE A 212 7.70 21.04 12.35
CA ILE A 212 8.10 19.64 12.16
C ILE A 212 9.61 19.44 12.17
N GLY A 213 10.36 20.35 11.54
CA GLY A 213 11.82 20.25 11.48
C GLY A 213 12.51 20.40 12.84
N ALA A 214 11.94 21.19 13.74
CA ALA A 214 12.40 21.30 15.12
C ALA A 214 12.05 20.04 15.92
N PHE A 215 10.82 19.57 15.81
CA PHE A 215 10.35 18.34 16.47
C PHE A 215 11.19 17.12 16.09
N VAL A 216 11.44 16.91 14.79
CA VAL A 216 12.25 15.77 14.32
C VAL A 216 13.67 15.77 14.89
N LYS A 217 14.28 16.95 15.13
CA LYS A 217 15.61 17.05 15.74
C LYS A 217 15.64 16.65 17.22
N GLU A 218 14.52 16.74 17.91
CA GLU A 218 14.38 16.36 19.32
C GLU A 218 14.09 14.86 19.51
N LEU A 219 13.75 14.15 18.42
CA LEU A 219 13.43 12.74 18.48
C LEU A 219 14.67 11.87 18.66
N ASN A 220 14.65 11.05 19.71
CA ASN A 220 15.72 10.11 20.02
C ASN A 220 15.56 8.78 19.24
N ASN A 221 14.33 8.34 19.02
CA ASN A 221 14.05 7.05 18.40
C ASN A 221 14.16 7.15 16.86
N PRO A 222 15.00 6.33 16.21
CA PRO A 222 15.14 6.36 14.76
C PRO A 222 13.85 5.95 14.02
N LEU A 223 12.96 5.14 14.62
CA LEU A 223 11.68 4.80 14.01
C LEU A 223 10.75 6.02 13.89
N ASP A 224 10.78 6.90 14.89
CA ASP A 224 9.98 8.13 14.87
C ASP A 224 10.47 9.09 13.78
N ARG A 225 11.78 9.31 13.69
CA ARG A 225 12.38 10.12 12.62
C ARG A 225 12.09 9.53 11.24
N TRP A 226 12.21 8.22 11.13
CA TRP A 226 11.96 7.51 9.88
C TRP A 226 10.51 7.66 9.40
N ILE A 227 9.51 7.39 10.25
CA ILE A 227 8.11 7.46 9.79
C ILE A 227 7.70 8.89 9.41
N LEU A 228 8.22 9.92 10.10
CA LEU A 228 7.98 11.30 9.71
C LEU A 228 8.69 11.65 8.40
N SER A 229 9.91 11.17 8.18
CA SER A 229 10.60 11.32 6.89
C SER A 229 9.81 10.70 5.74
N VAL A 230 9.30 9.47 5.94
CA VAL A 230 8.45 8.78 4.97
C VAL A 230 7.11 9.49 4.78
N THR A 231 6.56 10.14 5.82
CA THR A 231 5.36 10.97 5.69
C THR A 231 5.62 12.18 4.79
N GLU A 232 6.78 12.82 4.91
CA GLU A 232 7.15 13.91 4.00
C GLU A 232 7.42 13.41 2.57
N LYS A 233 8.03 12.23 2.43
CA LYS A 233 8.17 11.58 1.12
C LYS A 233 6.81 11.34 0.48
N LEU A 234 5.82 10.87 1.26
CA LEU A 234 4.45 10.67 0.79
C LEU A 234 3.85 11.98 0.24
N VAL A 235 3.99 13.10 0.97
CA VAL A 235 3.51 14.41 0.49
C VAL A 235 4.15 14.77 -0.84
N LEU A 236 5.47 14.64 -0.95
CA LEU A 236 6.22 14.97 -2.16
C LEU A 236 5.77 14.12 -3.36
N ASP A 237 5.76 12.79 -3.21
CA ASP A 237 5.48 11.85 -4.28
C ASP A 237 4.02 11.97 -4.78
N VAL A 238 3.06 12.09 -3.83
CA VAL A 238 1.64 12.22 -4.19
C VAL A 238 1.37 13.56 -4.85
N THR A 239 1.94 14.66 -4.33
CA THR A 239 1.78 15.99 -4.94
C THR A 239 2.30 16.00 -6.38
N ALA A 240 3.52 15.51 -6.59
CA ALA A 240 4.11 15.46 -7.93
C ALA A 240 3.28 14.61 -8.91
N ALA A 241 2.74 13.48 -8.44
CA ALA A 241 1.90 12.61 -9.28
C ALA A 241 0.54 13.23 -9.60
N LEU A 242 -0.09 13.92 -8.63
CA LEU A 242 -1.35 14.64 -8.86
C LEU A 242 -1.16 15.85 -9.78
N ASP A 243 -0.06 16.58 -9.65
CA ASP A 243 0.29 17.69 -10.54
C ASP A 243 0.51 17.22 -11.99
N ASP A 244 0.96 15.97 -12.18
CA ASP A 244 1.11 15.31 -13.48
C ASP A 244 -0.16 14.55 -13.92
N TYR A 245 -1.26 14.62 -13.16
CA TYR A 245 -2.51 13.88 -13.40
C TYR A 245 -2.34 12.35 -13.46
N ASP A 246 -1.27 11.77 -12.91
CA ASP A 246 -1.05 10.32 -12.86
C ASP A 246 -1.64 9.72 -11.57
N LEU A 247 -2.90 9.33 -11.63
CA LEU A 247 -3.62 8.78 -10.46
C LEU A 247 -2.99 7.50 -9.92
N THR A 248 -2.49 6.63 -10.78
CA THR A 248 -1.86 5.38 -10.33
C THR A 248 -0.59 5.66 -9.52
N LYS A 249 0.28 6.55 -10.03
CA LYS A 249 1.48 6.97 -9.29
C LYS A 249 1.17 7.74 -8.02
N ALA A 250 0.02 8.41 -7.93
CA ALA A 250 -0.41 9.08 -6.71
C ALA A 250 -0.86 8.08 -5.62
N ILE A 251 -1.42 6.93 -6.03
CA ILE A 251 -1.98 5.94 -5.10
C ILE A 251 -0.93 4.96 -4.60
N ASP A 252 0.02 4.56 -5.42
CA ASP A 252 1.09 3.63 -5.04
C ASP A 252 1.79 4.03 -3.71
N PRO A 253 2.26 5.28 -3.52
CA PRO A 253 2.88 5.69 -2.27
C PRO A 253 1.91 5.74 -1.09
N ILE A 254 0.61 6.01 -1.31
CA ILE A 254 -0.42 5.96 -0.26
C ILE A 254 -0.57 4.54 0.28
N VAL A 255 -0.67 3.55 -0.60
CA VAL A 255 -0.78 2.13 -0.24
C VAL A 255 0.49 1.64 0.47
N ALA A 256 1.66 1.96 -0.07
CA ALA A 256 2.94 1.61 0.52
C ALA A 256 3.12 2.23 1.92
N TYR A 257 2.70 3.48 2.10
CA TYR A 257 2.78 4.16 3.39
C TYR A 257 1.93 3.49 4.48
N ILE A 258 0.71 3.03 4.15
CA ILE A 258 -0.16 2.32 5.10
C ILE A 258 0.52 1.04 5.60
N ASP A 259 1.18 0.30 4.71
CA ASP A 259 1.96 -0.89 5.10
C ASP A 259 3.13 -0.52 6.02
N GLN A 260 3.91 0.50 5.69
CA GLN A 260 5.03 0.98 6.50
C GLN A 260 4.56 1.48 7.87
N LEU A 261 3.45 2.23 7.94
CA LEU A 261 2.89 2.72 9.19
C LEU A 261 2.43 1.56 10.09
N ASN A 262 1.65 0.62 9.54
CA ASN A 262 1.04 -0.45 10.31
C ASN A 262 2.02 -1.59 10.63
N ASN A 263 2.66 -2.14 9.58
CA ASN A 263 3.45 -3.37 9.66
C ASN A 263 4.91 -3.13 10.05
N TRP A 264 5.36 -1.88 10.05
CA TRP A 264 6.72 -1.56 10.46
C TRP A 264 6.76 -0.62 11.67
N TYR A 265 6.23 0.61 11.56
CA TYR A 265 6.28 1.58 12.64
C TYR A 265 5.47 1.15 13.87
N ILE A 266 4.16 0.97 13.74
CA ILE A 266 3.27 0.66 14.88
C ILE A 266 3.64 -0.68 15.49
N ARG A 267 3.85 -1.71 14.68
CA ARG A 267 4.17 -3.04 15.18
C ARG A 267 5.46 -3.06 16.03
N ARG A 268 6.50 -2.34 15.61
CA ARG A 268 7.78 -2.25 16.33
C ARG A 268 7.72 -1.29 17.52
N SER A 269 6.85 -0.30 17.46
CA SER A 269 6.68 0.67 18.54
C SER A 269 5.68 0.23 19.63
N ARG A 270 4.97 -0.89 19.47
CA ARG A 270 3.89 -1.31 20.37
C ARG A 270 4.27 -1.30 21.84
N ARG A 271 5.45 -1.81 22.21
CA ARG A 271 5.91 -1.86 23.59
C ARG A 271 6.05 -0.48 24.22
N ARG A 272 6.35 0.55 23.45
CA ARG A 272 6.45 1.95 23.90
C ARG A 272 5.10 2.49 24.38
N PHE A 273 4.01 2.07 23.73
CA PHE A 273 2.64 2.44 24.12
C PHE A 273 2.11 1.61 25.29
N TRP A 274 2.58 0.36 25.45
CA TRP A 274 2.09 -0.55 26.49
C TRP A 274 2.74 -0.36 27.85
N LYS A 275 3.95 0.19 27.91
CA LYS A 275 4.62 0.41 29.19
C LYS A 275 3.81 1.34 30.08
N SER A 276 3.81 1.06 31.38
CA SER A 276 3.08 1.85 32.39
C SER A 276 3.70 3.22 32.67
N GLU A 277 4.98 3.40 32.33
CA GLU A 277 5.72 4.64 32.57
C GLU A 277 5.41 5.64 31.45
N ASN A 278 4.95 6.83 31.84
CA ASN A 278 4.77 7.97 30.94
C ASN A 278 6.07 8.77 30.83
N ASP A 279 7.08 8.21 30.18
CA ASP A 279 8.36 8.88 29.92
C ASP A 279 8.37 9.68 28.63
N GLY A 280 9.47 10.40 28.40
CA GLY A 280 9.64 11.24 27.21
C GLY A 280 9.61 10.43 25.89
N ASP A 281 10.06 9.17 25.88
CA ASP A 281 10.03 8.29 24.72
C ASP A 281 8.59 7.92 24.33
N LYS A 282 7.73 7.63 25.34
CA LYS A 282 6.31 7.34 25.11
C LYS A 282 5.59 8.59 24.58
N ALA A 283 5.87 9.77 25.14
CA ALA A 283 5.29 11.03 24.66
C ALA A 283 5.69 11.32 23.19
N GLN A 284 6.97 11.13 22.84
CA GLN A 284 7.46 11.27 21.47
C GLN A 284 6.77 10.30 20.50
N ALA A 285 6.53 9.05 20.92
CA ALA A 285 5.81 8.05 20.12
C ALA A 285 4.36 8.50 19.82
N TYR A 286 3.65 9.02 20.83
CA TYR A 286 2.29 9.54 20.64
C TYR A 286 2.25 10.74 19.68
N GLU A 287 3.12 11.71 19.87
CA GLU A 287 3.16 12.90 19.01
C GLU A 287 3.54 12.52 17.57
N THR A 288 4.51 11.64 17.39
CA THR A 288 4.91 11.13 16.08
C THR A 288 3.75 10.45 15.36
N LEU A 289 3.05 9.52 16.02
CA LEU A 289 1.94 8.80 15.41
C LEU A 289 0.75 9.73 15.12
N TYR A 290 0.48 10.69 16.00
CA TYR A 290 -0.53 11.73 15.77
C TYR A 290 -0.25 12.54 14.50
N ARG A 291 0.99 13.08 14.37
CA ARG A 291 1.39 13.87 13.20
C ARG A 291 1.34 13.05 11.91
N ALA A 292 1.83 11.82 11.96
CA ALA A 292 1.82 10.89 10.84
C ALA A 292 0.39 10.60 10.34
N LEU A 293 -0.54 10.25 11.25
CA LEU A 293 -1.93 9.97 10.90
C LEU A 293 -2.68 11.19 10.40
N LYS A 294 -2.48 12.34 11.05
CA LYS A 294 -3.16 13.60 10.68
C LYS A 294 -2.70 14.08 9.30
N LYS A 295 -1.39 14.06 9.03
CA LYS A 295 -0.84 14.46 7.73
C LYS A 295 -1.23 13.47 6.63
N PHE A 296 -1.23 12.17 6.93
CA PHE A 296 -1.75 11.15 6.01
C PHE A 296 -3.22 11.43 5.63
N ALA A 297 -4.07 11.78 6.59
CA ALA A 297 -5.48 12.09 6.32
C ALA A 297 -5.63 13.25 5.31
N LEU A 298 -4.79 14.29 5.43
CA LEU A 298 -4.77 15.41 4.47
C LEU A 298 -4.33 14.96 3.07
N VAL A 299 -3.26 14.17 2.97
CA VAL A 299 -2.73 13.70 1.68
C VAL A 299 -3.72 12.78 0.97
N ALA A 300 -4.36 11.88 1.72
CA ALA A 300 -5.22 10.84 1.17
C ALA A 300 -6.69 11.28 0.97
N ALA A 301 -7.09 12.45 1.49
CA ALA A 301 -8.47 12.94 1.42
C ALA A 301 -9.06 12.99 -0.01
N PRO A 302 -8.34 13.42 -1.06
CA PRO A 302 -8.88 13.41 -2.42
C PRO A 302 -9.19 11.99 -2.94
N VAL A 303 -8.48 10.97 -2.44
CA VAL A 303 -8.61 9.57 -2.87
C VAL A 303 -9.62 8.82 -2.01
N MET A 304 -9.52 8.94 -0.68
CA MET A 304 -10.33 8.23 0.32
C MET A 304 -11.09 9.21 1.22
N PRO A 305 -12.08 9.95 0.70
CA PRO A 305 -12.69 11.10 1.39
C PRO A 305 -13.42 10.73 2.70
N PHE A 306 -13.99 9.54 2.81
CA PHE A 306 -14.83 9.21 3.97
C PHE A 306 -14.03 8.72 5.17
N ILE A 307 -13.07 7.83 4.96
CA ILE A 307 -12.22 7.34 6.05
C ILE A 307 -11.29 8.43 6.58
N THR A 308 -10.77 9.28 5.70
CA THR A 308 -9.90 10.40 6.09
C THR A 308 -10.68 11.46 6.88
N GLU A 309 -11.91 11.74 6.50
CA GLU A 309 -12.79 12.62 7.28
C GLU A 309 -13.09 12.03 8.65
N SER A 310 -13.38 10.73 8.75
CA SER A 310 -13.61 10.06 10.03
C SER A 310 -12.39 10.12 10.94
N ILE A 311 -11.18 9.95 10.40
CA ILE A 311 -9.92 10.10 11.14
C ILE A 311 -9.73 11.55 11.56
N TRP A 312 -9.93 12.50 10.65
CA TRP A 312 -9.79 13.93 10.89
C TRP A 312 -10.67 14.43 12.02
N GLN A 313 -11.96 14.08 12.03
CA GLN A 313 -12.89 14.53 13.05
C GLN A 313 -12.47 14.15 14.49
N ASN A 314 -11.71 13.09 14.65
CA ASN A 314 -11.19 12.66 15.95
C ASN A 314 -9.79 13.21 16.28
N LEU A 315 -9.02 13.62 15.26
CA LEU A 315 -7.66 14.11 15.46
C LEU A 315 -7.55 15.64 15.39
N ARG A 316 -8.54 16.33 14.81
CA ARG A 316 -8.50 17.79 14.68
C ARG A 316 -8.56 18.48 16.04
N THR A 317 -7.91 19.62 16.14
CA THR A 317 -7.97 20.54 17.27
C THR A 317 -9.01 21.65 17.01
N ALA A 318 -9.23 22.52 17.98
CA ALA A 318 -10.15 23.64 17.81
C ALA A 318 -9.69 24.67 16.74
N ASP A 319 -8.39 24.72 16.47
CA ASP A 319 -7.78 25.62 15.50
C ASP A 319 -7.76 25.04 14.07
N ASP A 320 -8.07 23.76 13.92
CA ASP A 320 -8.12 23.09 12.61
C ASP A 320 -9.46 23.35 11.92
N PRO A 321 -9.52 23.28 10.57
CA PRO A 321 -10.78 23.30 9.81
C PRO A 321 -11.77 22.23 10.28
N VAL A 322 -13.06 22.54 10.16
CA VAL A 322 -14.13 21.63 10.62
C VAL A 322 -14.23 20.33 9.83
N SER A 323 -13.59 20.27 8.67
CA SER A 323 -13.51 19.09 7.81
C SER A 323 -12.13 19.02 7.17
N VAL A 324 -11.64 17.79 6.93
CA VAL A 324 -10.39 17.56 6.17
C VAL A 324 -10.47 18.15 4.75
N HIS A 325 -11.67 18.20 4.18
CA HIS A 325 -11.93 18.74 2.84
C HIS A 325 -11.94 20.28 2.76
N LEU A 326 -11.88 20.95 3.90
CA LEU A 326 -11.75 22.42 4.01
C LEU A 326 -10.33 22.83 4.44
N ALA A 327 -9.48 21.87 4.73
CA ALA A 327 -8.09 22.11 5.05
C ALA A 327 -7.25 22.27 3.77
N ASP A 328 -6.19 23.06 3.86
CA ASP A 328 -5.23 23.17 2.78
C ASP A 328 -4.48 21.84 2.57
N TYR A 329 -4.15 21.53 1.32
CA TYR A 329 -3.33 20.36 1.02
C TYR A 329 -1.93 20.54 1.62
N PRO A 330 -1.34 19.49 2.24
CA PRO A 330 -0.10 19.64 2.98
C PRO A 330 1.08 19.97 2.07
N VAL A 331 1.95 20.87 2.54
CA VAL A 331 3.17 21.24 1.86
C VAL A 331 4.32 20.36 2.38
N TYR A 332 5.15 19.90 1.46
CA TYR A 332 6.36 19.14 1.75
C TYR A 332 7.34 19.92 2.63
N ALA A 333 7.81 19.33 3.72
CA ALA A 333 8.76 19.91 4.66
C ALA A 333 10.13 19.21 4.56
N GLU A 334 11.04 19.76 3.76
CA GLU A 334 12.39 19.22 3.57
C GLU A 334 13.16 19.04 4.89
N ALA A 335 12.95 19.94 5.86
CA ALA A 335 13.61 19.90 7.17
C ALA A 335 13.30 18.65 8.01
N ALA A 336 12.27 17.89 7.65
CA ALA A 336 11.89 16.63 8.30
C ALA A 336 12.30 15.39 7.49
N ARG A 337 12.92 15.56 6.31
CA ARG A 337 13.41 14.45 5.49
C ARG A 337 14.78 13.96 5.96
N ASP A 338 14.92 12.66 6.01
CA ASP A 338 16.16 11.92 6.27
C ASP A 338 16.30 10.77 5.26
N THR A 339 16.77 11.11 4.07
CA THR A 339 16.90 10.14 2.97
C THR A 339 17.93 9.04 3.25
N GLU A 340 18.93 9.30 4.10
CA GLU A 340 19.88 8.28 4.54
C GLU A 340 19.19 7.26 5.44
N LEU A 341 18.36 7.71 6.38
CA LEU A 341 17.59 6.84 7.26
C LEU A 341 16.52 6.04 6.49
N GLU A 342 15.88 6.66 5.47
CA GLU A 342 14.96 5.96 4.57
C GLU A 342 15.68 4.81 3.86
N PHE A 343 16.85 5.05 3.27
CA PHE A 343 17.66 4.02 2.62
C PHE A 343 18.06 2.90 3.59
N LYS A 344 18.46 3.25 4.81
CA LYS A 344 18.80 2.26 5.85
C LYS A 344 17.61 1.35 6.16
N MET A 345 16.44 1.93 6.37
CA MET A 345 15.23 1.16 6.68
C MET A 345 14.75 0.33 5.49
N GLU A 346 14.80 0.85 4.28
CA GLU A 346 14.43 0.11 3.06
C GLU A 346 15.33 -1.12 2.86
N THR A 347 16.64 -0.96 3.07
CA THR A 347 17.61 -2.06 3.00
C THR A 347 17.29 -3.16 4.01
N VAL A 348 16.97 -2.78 5.26
CA VAL A 348 16.58 -3.75 6.30
C VAL A 348 15.24 -4.39 5.97
N GLN A 349 14.25 -3.62 5.53
CA GLN A 349 12.94 -4.13 5.13
C GLN A 349 13.06 -5.15 4.00
N LYS A 350 13.94 -4.92 3.03
CA LYS A 350 14.22 -5.86 1.95
C LYS A 350 14.77 -7.18 2.49
N ALA A 351 15.81 -7.14 3.33
CA ALA A 351 16.39 -8.33 3.93
C ALA A 351 15.37 -9.12 4.77
N VAL A 352 14.55 -8.41 5.56
CA VAL A 352 13.48 -9.00 6.38
C VAL A 352 12.38 -9.62 5.51
N SER A 353 11.99 -8.95 4.43
CA SER A 353 11.00 -9.47 3.48
C SER A 353 11.46 -10.78 2.84
N MET A 354 12.71 -10.83 2.41
CA MET A 354 13.33 -12.05 1.86
C MET A 354 13.34 -13.19 2.89
N GLY A 355 13.75 -12.90 4.13
CA GLY A 355 13.73 -13.90 5.21
C GLY A 355 12.31 -14.41 5.54
N ARG A 356 11.30 -13.53 5.51
CA ARG A 356 9.89 -13.92 5.69
C ARG A 356 9.37 -14.74 4.52
N ALA A 357 9.76 -14.40 3.28
CA ALA A 357 9.42 -15.18 2.09
C ALA A 357 9.97 -16.61 2.20
N LEU A 358 11.21 -16.77 2.67
CA LEU A 358 11.80 -18.07 2.95
C LEU A 358 11.01 -18.83 4.02
N ARG A 359 10.64 -18.18 5.13
CA ARG A 359 9.81 -18.82 6.15
C ARG A 359 8.48 -19.32 5.59
N TYR A 360 7.82 -18.51 4.77
CA TYR A 360 6.56 -18.88 4.12
C TYR A 360 6.73 -20.05 3.14
N GLN A 361 7.72 -19.95 2.25
CA GLN A 361 7.99 -20.98 1.22
C GLN A 361 8.29 -22.36 1.82
N PHE A 362 8.98 -22.40 2.96
CA PHE A 362 9.38 -23.63 3.63
C PHE A 362 8.54 -23.99 4.86
N ASN A 363 7.36 -23.35 5.02
CA ASN A 363 6.43 -23.58 6.13
C ASN A 363 7.07 -23.45 7.53
N LEU A 364 8.05 -22.56 7.69
CA LEU A 364 8.70 -22.28 8.96
C LEU A 364 7.85 -21.30 9.78
N LYS A 365 7.31 -21.74 10.91
CA LYS A 365 6.49 -20.90 11.79
C LYS A 365 7.27 -19.64 12.19
N ILE A 366 6.68 -18.44 12.02
CA ILE A 366 7.34 -17.16 12.39
C ILE A 366 7.70 -17.12 13.88
N ARG A 367 6.89 -17.74 14.73
CA ARG A 367 7.12 -17.81 16.18
C ARG A 367 8.21 -18.80 16.60
N GLN A 368 8.57 -19.75 15.73
CA GLN A 368 9.69 -20.63 15.98
C GLN A 368 11.00 -19.84 15.77
N PRO A 369 11.79 -19.58 16.83
CA PRO A 369 13.10 -18.96 16.65
C PRO A 369 14.00 -19.88 15.82
N LEU A 370 14.82 -19.28 14.96
CA LEU A 370 15.86 -19.99 14.22
C LEU A 370 17.23 -19.54 14.72
N LYS A 371 18.24 -20.35 14.44
CA LYS A 371 19.60 -20.08 14.88
C LYS A 371 20.14 -18.79 14.28
N ALA A 372 20.12 -18.66 12.95
CA ALA A 372 20.73 -17.54 12.27
C ALA A 372 19.97 -17.15 10.99
N VAL A 373 20.13 -15.90 10.61
CA VAL A 373 20.03 -15.44 9.23
C VAL A 373 21.43 -15.15 8.70
N GLU A 374 21.74 -15.64 7.52
CA GLU A 374 23.04 -15.51 6.89
C GLU A 374 22.89 -14.62 5.65
N ILE A 375 23.74 -13.59 5.52
CA ILE A 375 23.57 -12.53 4.52
C ILE A 375 24.84 -12.35 3.72
N VAL A 376 24.68 -12.29 2.39
CA VAL A 376 25.70 -11.86 1.44
C VAL A 376 25.19 -10.67 0.66
N THR A 377 26.02 -9.65 0.50
CA THR A 377 25.77 -8.57 -0.45
C THR A 377 27.07 -8.09 -1.10
N LYS A 378 27.02 -7.86 -2.41
CA LYS A 378 28.12 -7.27 -3.18
C LYS A 378 28.21 -5.75 -2.96
N ASN A 379 27.18 -5.13 -2.37
CA ASN A 379 27.12 -3.69 -2.11
C ASN A 379 27.62 -3.36 -0.69
N GLN A 380 28.74 -2.64 -0.61
CA GLN A 380 29.37 -2.30 0.67
C GLN A 380 28.51 -1.37 1.54
N GLN A 381 27.73 -0.47 0.92
CA GLN A 381 26.82 0.41 1.65
C GLN A 381 25.67 -0.40 2.28
N GLU A 382 25.04 -1.31 1.53
CA GLU A 382 24.06 -2.24 2.07
C GLU A 382 24.63 -3.06 3.23
N LYS A 383 25.85 -3.60 3.08
CA LYS A 383 26.53 -4.40 4.13
C LYS A 383 26.73 -3.60 5.41
N SER A 384 27.16 -2.35 5.29
CA SER A 384 27.32 -1.45 6.44
C SER A 384 26.01 -1.19 7.16
N VAL A 385 24.95 -0.90 6.40
CA VAL A 385 23.59 -0.65 6.93
C VAL A 385 23.03 -1.88 7.63
N LEU A 386 23.12 -3.05 7.02
CA LEU A 386 22.61 -4.30 7.61
C LEU A 386 23.33 -4.67 8.90
N ARG A 387 24.63 -4.37 9.02
CA ARG A 387 25.39 -4.52 10.27
C ARG A 387 24.96 -3.52 11.33
N GLU A 388 24.78 -2.25 10.98
CA GLU A 388 24.29 -1.21 11.90
C GLU A 388 22.91 -1.56 12.48
N MET A 389 22.05 -2.19 11.65
CA MET A 389 20.67 -2.52 11.96
C MET A 389 20.43 -4.00 12.32
N GLU A 390 21.47 -4.73 12.69
CA GLU A 390 21.44 -6.18 12.96
C GLU A 390 20.36 -6.57 13.97
N SER A 391 20.23 -5.81 15.07
CA SER A 391 19.21 -6.06 16.09
C SER A 391 17.78 -6.03 15.52
N SER A 392 17.51 -5.12 14.57
CA SER A 392 16.22 -5.04 13.90
C SER A 392 15.93 -6.27 13.03
N ILE A 393 16.95 -6.78 12.33
CA ILE A 393 16.81 -7.99 11.50
C ILE A 393 16.55 -9.21 12.39
N MET A 394 17.31 -9.34 13.50
CA MET A 394 17.14 -10.44 14.46
C MET A 394 15.71 -10.46 15.04
N GLU A 395 15.21 -9.32 15.46
CA GLU A 395 13.86 -9.19 16.04
C GLU A 395 12.78 -9.53 14.99
N GLU A 396 12.89 -9.00 13.77
CA GLU A 396 11.91 -9.15 12.71
C GLU A 396 11.84 -10.55 12.12
N LEU A 397 12.98 -11.22 12.02
CA LEU A 397 13.09 -12.59 11.53
C LEU A 397 13.00 -13.64 12.65
N ASN A 398 12.97 -13.22 13.91
CA ASN A 398 13.02 -14.11 15.06
C ASN A 398 14.19 -15.10 14.96
N VAL A 399 15.40 -14.56 14.83
CA VAL A 399 16.65 -15.31 14.78
C VAL A 399 17.58 -14.88 15.91
N LYS A 400 18.55 -15.73 16.29
CA LYS A 400 19.46 -15.44 17.39
C LYS A 400 20.70 -14.67 16.98
N GLU A 401 21.08 -14.74 15.70
CA GLU A 401 22.26 -14.07 15.17
C GLU A 401 22.08 -13.70 13.68
N VAL A 402 22.87 -12.72 13.23
CA VAL A 402 23.04 -12.38 11.82
C VAL A 402 24.49 -12.68 11.44
N ILE A 403 24.71 -13.50 10.42
CA ILE A 403 26.04 -13.87 9.94
C ILE A 403 26.25 -13.22 8.58
N PHE A 404 27.34 -12.45 8.43
CA PHE A 404 27.68 -11.81 7.17
C PHE A 404 28.81 -12.57 6.49
N HIS A 405 28.58 -13.03 5.29
CA HIS A 405 29.56 -13.65 4.44
C HIS A 405 30.06 -12.70 3.36
N ASP A 406 31.25 -12.98 2.83
CA ASP A 406 31.81 -12.18 1.74
C ASP A 406 31.45 -12.74 0.37
N LYS A 407 31.18 -14.05 0.30
CA LYS A 407 30.89 -14.76 -0.95
C LYS A 407 29.63 -15.63 -0.81
N GLU A 408 28.94 -15.79 -1.91
CA GLU A 408 27.72 -16.59 -1.97
C GLU A 408 28.00 -18.09 -1.92
N ASP A 409 29.21 -18.54 -2.34
CA ASP A 409 29.66 -19.93 -2.24
C ASP A 409 29.74 -20.44 -0.79
N GLU A 410 29.71 -19.56 0.19
CA GLU A 410 29.58 -19.93 1.60
C GLU A 410 28.15 -20.43 1.95
N LEU A 411 27.12 -20.00 1.19
CA LEU A 411 25.71 -20.35 1.40
C LEU A 411 25.21 -21.47 0.47
N VAL A 412 25.76 -21.55 -0.75
CA VAL A 412 25.32 -22.46 -1.80
C VAL A 412 26.50 -23.19 -2.43
N GLU A 413 26.22 -24.35 -2.98
CA GLU A 413 27.14 -25.08 -3.85
C GLU A 413 26.67 -24.87 -5.29
N TYR A 414 27.59 -24.45 -6.13
CA TYR A 414 27.34 -24.32 -7.55
C TYR A 414 27.72 -25.61 -8.28
N SER A 415 26.87 -26.04 -9.21
CA SER A 415 27.18 -27.10 -10.14
C SER A 415 26.70 -26.75 -11.54
N ALA A 416 27.45 -27.15 -12.53
CA ALA A 416 27.13 -26.97 -13.93
C ALA A 416 27.01 -28.31 -14.64
N LYS A 417 26.01 -28.43 -15.51
CA LYS A 417 25.88 -29.58 -16.41
C LYS A 417 25.79 -29.09 -17.84
N ALA A 418 26.33 -29.84 -18.77
CA ALA A 418 26.23 -29.49 -20.18
C ALA A 418 24.78 -29.53 -20.68
N ASN A 419 24.36 -28.50 -21.43
CA ASN A 419 23.08 -28.50 -22.13
C ASN A 419 23.21 -29.31 -23.43
N PHE A 420 22.89 -30.58 -23.37
CA PHE A 420 23.00 -31.50 -24.51
C PHE A 420 22.15 -31.08 -25.73
N LYS A 421 21.08 -30.33 -25.52
CA LYS A 421 20.22 -29.84 -26.62
C LYS A 421 20.92 -28.78 -27.47
N VAL A 422 21.77 -27.96 -26.83
CA VAL A 422 22.50 -26.87 -27.48
C VAL A 422 23.89 -27.36 -27.92
N LEU A 423 24.71 -27.79 -26.98
CA LEU A 423 26.09 -28.23 -27.23
C LEU A 423 26.20 -29.49 -28.06
N GLY A 424 25.19 -30.40 -27.99
CA GLY A 424 25.23 -31.65 -28.75
C GLY A 424 25.29 -31.45 -30.26
N LYS A 425 24.70 -30.40 -30.77
CA LYS A 425 24.75 -30.04 -32.19
C LYS A 425 26.11 -29.47 -32.62
N GLU A 426 26.81 -28.79 -31.70
CA GLU A 426 28.13 -28.19 -31.98
C GLU A 426 29.28 -29.20 -31.84
N LEU A 427 29.19 -30.09 -30.85
CA LEU A 427 30.32 -30.91 -30.43
C LEU A 427 30.25 -32.38 -30.84
N GLY A 428 29.09 -32.90 -31.20
CA GLY A 428 28.93 -34.26 -31.66
C GLY A 428 29.57 -35.30 -30.75
N ALA A 429 30.58 -36.03 -31.27
CA ALA A 429 31.28 -37.06 -30.52
C ALA A 429 32.11 -36.54 -29.32
N LYS A 430 32.53 -35.26 -29.35
CA LYS A 430 33.31 -34.60 -28.28
C LYS A 430 32.44 -34.19 -27.09
N MET A 431 31.11 -34.33 -27.18
CA MET A 431 30.17 -33.90 -26.15
C MET A 431 30.44 -34.49 -24.78
N LYS A 432 30.88 -35.75 -24.72
CA LYS A 432 31.20 -36.45 -23.46
C LYS A 432 32.40 -35.82 -22.73
N THR A 433 33.39 -35.40 -23.48
CA THR A 433 34.59 -34.72 -22.94
C THR A 433 34.24 -33.33 -22.45
N ALA A 434 33.43 -32.57 -23.20
CA ALA A 434 32.94 -31.28 -22.80
C ALA A 434 32.07 -31.35 -21.52
N ALA A 435 31.18 -32.33 -21.43
CA ALA A 435 30.35 -32.51 -20.24
C ALA A 435 31.19 -32.77 -18.98
N ALA A 436 32.21 -33.62 -19.09
CA ALA A 436 33.10 -33.90 -17.96
C ALA A 436 33.96 -32.69 -17.52
N GLN A 437 34.26 -31.75 -18.42
CA GLN A 437 34.95 -30.51 -18.08
C GLN A 437 33.99 -29.49 -17.45
N ILE A 438 32.79 -29.39 -17.98
CA ILE A 438 31.75 -28.49 -17.44
C ILE A 438 31.37 -28.88 -16.00
N GLU A 439 31.31 -30.19 -15.69
CA GLU A 439 31.05 -30.67 -14.32
C GLU A 439 32.20 -30.36 -13.34
N LYS A 440 33.39 -30.03 -13.83
CA LYS A 440 34.59 -29.67 -13.03
C LYS A 440 34.79 -28.17 -12.88
N LEU A 441 33.93 -27.33 -13.44
CA LEU A 441 34.04 -25.90 -13.28
C LEU A 441 34.02 -25.53 -11.80
N SER A 442 34.85 -24.58 -11.40
CA SER A 442 34.88 -24.03 -10.06
C SER A 442 33.62 -23.18 -9.78
N SER A 443 33.27 -23.01 -8.49
CA SER A 443 32.16 -22.16 -8.09
C SER A 443 32.25 -20.73 -8.66
N ALA A 444 33.48 -20.17 -8.72
CA ALA A 444 33.70 -18.83 -9.27
C ALA A 444 33.41 -18.75 -10.78
N GLU A 445 33.81 -19.79 -11.54
CA GLU A 445 33.53 -19.88 -12.98
C GLU A 445 32.02 -20.05 -13.23
N ILE A 446 31.35 -20.86 -12.42
CA ILE A 446 29.89 -21.05 -12.52
C ILE A 446 29.15 -19.78 -12.14
N GLU A 447 29.56 -19.07 -11.08
CA GLU A 447 29.00 -17.78 -10.70
C GLU A 447 29.12 -16.74 -11.83
N SER A 448 30.29 -16.68 -12.48
CA SER A 448 30.49 -15.77 -13.62
C SER A 448 29.53 -16.07 -14.79
N LEU A 449 29.23 -17.35 -15.03
CA LEU A 449 28.24 -17.74 -16.05
C LEU A 449 26.79 -17.34 -15.65
N PHE A 450 26.44 -17.38 -14.36
CA PHE A 450 25.18 -16.83 -13.87
C PHE A 450 25.08 -15.31 -14.11
N ASP A 451 26.20 -14.61 -13.92
CA ASP A 451 26.30 -13.16 -14.15
C ASP A 451 26.38 -12.79 -15.65
N GLY A 452 26.29 -13.79 -16.56
CA GLY A 452 26.25 -13.60 -18.01
C GLY A 452 27.62 -13.52 -18.70
N ALA A 453 28.71 -13.87 -18.01
CA ALA A 453 30.02 -13.96 -18.63
C ALA A 453 30.14 -15.17 -19.58
N THR A 454 31.11 -15.12 -20.50
CA THR A 454 31.46 -16.23 -21.38
C THR A 454 32.75 -16.84 -20.89
N LEU A 455 32.77 -18.17 -20.71
CA LEU A 455 33.96 -18.93 -20.38
C LEU A 455 34.45 -19.73 -21.60
N SER A 456 35.75 -19.87 -21.76
CA SER A 456 36.33 -20.73 -22.81
C SER A 456 36.92 -21.99 -22.20
N ILE A 457 36.51 -23.16 -22.67
CA ILE A 457 37.07 -24.44 -22.31
C ILE A 457 37.73 -25.10 -23.53
N ASP A 458 38.81 -25.85 -23.33
CA ASP A 458 39.44 -26.61 -24.39
C ASP A 458 38.89 -28.05 -24.43
N VAL A 459 38.21 -28.39 -25.50
CA VAL A 459 37.63 -29.72 -25.70
C VAL A 459 38.43 -30.42 -26.83
N GLU A 460 39.42 -31.22 -26.46
CA GLU A 460 40.25 -31.97 -27.40
C GLU A 460 40.93 -31.08 -28.46
N GLY A 461 41.51 -29.95 -28.02
CA GLY A 461 42.21 -28.99 -28.88
C GLY A 461 41.28 -27.99 -29.59
N GLN A 462 40.00 -27.98 -29.29
CA GLN A 462 39.03 -27.03 -29.79
C GLN A 462 38.57 -26.12 -28.67
N ALA A 463 38.76 -24.80 -28.80
CA ALA A 463 38.20 -23.82 -27.87
C ALA A 463 36.68 -23.75 -28.04
N VAL A 464 35.95 -23.95 -26.96
CA VAL A 464 34.49 -23.90 -26.89
C VAL A 464 34.07 -22.79 -25.93
N GLU A 465 33.36 -21.83 -26.43
CA GLU A 465 32.76 -20.76 -25.60
C GLU A 465 31.49 -21.27 -24.91
N LEU A 466 31.51 -21.23 -23.59
CA LEU A 466 30.36 -21.53 -22.73
C LEU A 466 29.64 -20.23 -22.36
N THR A 467 28.39 -20.20 -22.68
CA THR A 467 27.42 -19.14 -22.29
C THR A 467 26.32 -19.76 -21.43
N SER A 468 25.53 -18.98 -20.73
CA SER A 468 24.49 -19.46 -19.81
C SER A 468 23.44 -20.38 -20.48
N ASP A 469 23.21 -20.25 -21.79
CA ASP A 469 22.30 -21.11 -22.57
C ASP A 469 22.91 -22.48 -22.93
N LYS A 470 24.26 -22.58 -22.96
CA LYS A 470 24.99 -23.82 -23.28
C LYS A 470 25.19 -24.73 -22.09
N VAL A 471 24.96 -24.24 -20.88
CA VAL A 471 25.11 -25.00 -19.64
C VAL A 471 23.81 -24.94 -18.81
N ILE A 472 23.56 -26.02 -18.09
CA ILE A 472 22.49 -26.07 -17.08
C ILE A 472 23.18 -25.75 -15.76
N LEU A 473 22.98 -24.54 -15.28
CA LEU A 473 23.54 -24.07 -14.03
C LEU A 473 22.60 -24.45 -12.88
N ASN A 474 23.13 -25.10 -11.86
CA ASN A 474 22.39 -25.44 -10.65
C ASN A 474 23.03 -24.75 -9.45
N ARG A 475 22.18 -24.22 -8.61
CA ARG A 475 22.50 -23.62 -7.31
C ARG A 475 21.83 -24.48 -6.25
N ILE A 476 22.63 -25.14 -5.42
CA ILE A 476 22.17 -26.09 -4.41
C ILE A 476 22.46 -25.48 -3.05
N GLU A 477 21.43 -25.33 -2.24
CA GLU A 477 21.54 -24.84 -0.87
C GLU A 477 22.41 -25.80 -0.04
N LYS A 478 23.32 -25.25 0.79
CA LYS A 478 24.07 -26.08 1.76
C LYS A 478 23.13 -26.65 2.81
N ALA A 479 23.56 -27.71 3.47
CA ALA A 479 22.78 -28.40 4.48
C ALA A 479 22.25 -27.43 5.54
N ASN A 480 20.96 -27.54 5.87
CA ASN A 480 20.23 -26.72 6.83
C ASN A 480 20.05 -25.24 6.44
N LEU A 481 20.43 -24.81 5.24
CA LEU A 481 20.17 -23.47 4.76
C LEU A 481 18.98 -23.46 3.78
N LYS A 482 18.21 -22.39 3.81
CA LYS A 482 17.21 -22.02 2.81
C LYS A 482 17.56 -20.65 2.28
N VAL A 483 17.77 -20.51 0.98
CA VAL A 483 18.44 -19.36 0.38
C VAL A 483 17.57 -18.67 -0.65
N LEU A 484 17.48 -17.35 -0.57
CA LEU A 484 16.81 -16.48 -1.55
C LEU A 484 17.79 -15.38 -1.99
N ASN A 485 17.84 -15.14 -3.30
CA ASN A 485 18.63 -14.05 -3.87
C ASN A 485 17.70 -13.05 -4.56
N GLU A 486 17.97 -11.78 -4.37
CA GLU A 486 17.26 -10.69 -5.04
C GLU A 486 18.23 -9.52 -5.35
N GLY A 487 18.69 -9.47 -6.59
CA GLY A 487 19.64 -8.48 -7.06
C GLY A 487 21.01 -8.64 -6.37
N THR A 488 21.44 -7.62 -5.63
CA THR A 488 22.73 -7.60 -4.93
C THR A 488 22.74 -8.35 -3.59
N LEU A 489 21.55 -8.71 -3.08
CA LEU A 489 21.34 -9.25 -1.75
C LEU A 489 20.96 -10.72 -1.81
N THR A 490 21.67 -11.55 -1.03
CA THR A 490 21.33 -12.95 -0.77
C THR A 490 21.09 -13.15 0.72
N VAL A 491 19.95 -13.72 1.06
CA VAL A 491 19.53 -14.03 2.43
C VAL A 491 19.33 -15.53 2.56
N ALA A 492 19.91 -16.12 3.61
CA ALA A 492 19.71 -17.52 3.96
C ALA A 492 19.21 -17.65 5.39
N LEU A 493 18.30 -18.57 5.63
CA LEU A 493 17.85 -18.96 6.96
C LEU A 493 18.46 -20.29 7.35
N ASN A 494 19.09 -20.33 8.51
CA ASN A 494 19.53 -21.58 9.13
C ASN A 494 18.34 -22.26 9.79
N THR A 495 17.92 -23.38 9.23
CA THR A 495 16.70 -24.10 9.63
C THR A 495 16.94 -25.16 10.70
N GLN A 496 18.17 -25.30 11.21
CA GLN A 496 18.48 -26.22 12.29
C GLN A 496 17.87 -25.71 13.58
N VAL A 497 16.92 -26.47 14.14
CA VAL A 497 16.25 -26.15 15.42
C VAL A 497 16.87 -27.00 16.52
N THR A 498 17.46 -26.33 17.51
CA THR A 498 17.95 -26.99 18.75
C THR A 498 16.81 -27.19 19.73
N GLU A 499 16.99 -28.02 20.77
CA GLU A 499 15.99 -28.20 21.82
C GLU A 499 15.63 -26.87 22.49
N GLU A 500 16.61 -26.01 22.77
CA GLU A 500 16.42 -24.68 23.34
C GLU A 500 15.51 -23.80 22.48
N LEU A 501 15.77 -23.74 21.17
CA LEU A 501 14.94 -22.97 20.21
C LEU A 501 13.53 -23.55 20.08
N LEU A 502 13.39 -24.87 20.20
CA LEU A 502 12.10 -25.53 20.19
C LEU A 502 11.26 -25.14 21.41
N LEU A 503 11.87 -25.21 22.60
CA LEU A 503 11.22 -24.84 23.86
C LEU A 503 10.77 -23.36 23.85
N GLU A 504 11.60 -22.46 23.34
CA GLU A 504 11.23 -21.05 23.17
C GLU A 504 10.08 -20.89 22.17
N GLY A 505 10.05 -21.66 21.10
CA GLY A 505 8.94 -21.69 20.14
C GLY A 505 7.61 -22.04 20.81
N TYR A 506 7.60 -23.05 21.68
CA TYR A 506 6.42 -23.46 22.42
C TYR A 506 5.89 -22.36 23.36
N ILE A 507 6.78 -21.63 24.02
CA ILE A 507 6.37 -20.49 24.87
C ILE A 507 5.81 -19.33 24.06
N ARG A 508 6.35 -19.03 22.89
CA ARG A 508 5.82 -17.98 22.01
C ARG A 508 4.43 -18.31 21.47
N ASP A 509 4.16 -19.59 21.22
CA ASP A 509 2.81 -20.04 20.89
C ASP A 509 1.85 -19.94 22.09
N LEU A 510 2.33 -20.29 23.30
CA LEU A 510 1.58 -20.11 24.54
C LEU A 510 1.23 -18.63 24.80
N VAL A 511 2.18 -17.71 24.67
CA VAL A 511 1.94 -16.25 24.80
C VAL A 511 0.79 -15.81 23.90
N ARG A 512 0.79 -16.24 22.63
CA ARG A 512 -0.30 -15.91 21.71
C ARG A 512 -1.65 -16.45 22.19
N ALA A 513 -1.70 -17.67 22.64
CA ALA A 513 -2.94 -18.29 23.14
C ALA A 513 -3.48 -17.54 24.36
N VAL A 514 -2.60 -17.15 25.29
CA VAL A 514 -2.97 -16.32 26.45
C VAL A 514 -3.50 -14.96 26.01
N GLN A 515 -2.88 -14.28 25.04
CA GLN A 515 -3.35 -12.99 24.53
C GLN A 515 -4.72 -13.11 23.85
N ASN A 516 -4.98 -14.20 23.12
CA ASN A 516 -6.29 -14.46 22.54
C ASN A 516 -7.34 -14.69 23.65
N LEU A 517 -7.02 -15.51 24.65
CA LEU A 517 -7.93 -15.78 25.76
C LEU A 517 -8.23 -14.52 26.59
N ARG A 518 -7.26 -13.61 26.78
CA ARG A 518 -7.47 -12.29 27.40
C ARG A 518 -8.54 -11.50 26.64
N LYS A 519 -8.43 -11.43 25.31
CA LYS A 519 -9.38 -10.73 24.44
C LYS A 519 -10.78 -11.36 24.50
N GLU A 520 -10.86 -12.69 24.39
CA GLU A 520 -12.13 -13.44 24.45
C GLU A 520 -12.81 -13.32 25.81
N SER A 521 -12.03 -13.14 26.87
CA SER A 521 -12.52 -12.94 28.24
C SER A 521 -12.93 -11.48 28.53
N GLY A 522 -12.85 -10.58 27.54
CA GLY A 522 -13.23 -9.17 27.69
C GLY A 522 -12.30 -8.36 28.59
N LEU A 523 -11.05 -8.78 28.75
CA LEU A 523 -10.06 -8.05 29.54
C LEU A 523 -9.55 -6.83 28.74
N GLU A 524 -9.37 -5.74 29.47
CA GLU A 524 -8.72 -4.55 28.92
C GLU A 524 -7.24 -4.80 28.63
N VAL A 525 -6.66 -4.02 27.73
CA VAL A 525 -5.26 -4.21 27.28
C VAL A 525 -4.27 -4.09 28.45
N THR A 526 -4.57 -3.23 29.42
CA THR A 526 -3.74 -2.95 30.60
C THR A 526 -4.01 -3.86 31.79
N ASP A 527 -5.06 -4.68 31.74
CA ASP A 527 -5.41 -5.56 32.85
C ASP A 527 -4.27 -6.54 33.20
N ARG A 528 -3.99 -6.69 34.48
CA ARG A 528 -3.05 -7.70 35.02
C ARG A 528 -3.80 -9.00 35.23
N ILE A 529 -3.10 -10.13 35.04
CA ILE A 529 -3.70 -11.46 35.16
C ILE A 529 -2.90 -12.36 36.12
N THR A 530 -3.56 -13.37 36.70
CA THR A 530 -2.93 -14.58 37.19
C THR A 530 -3.14 -15.69 36.15
N LEU A 531 -2.07 -16.42 35.85
CA LEU A 531 -2.04 -17.42 34.78
C LEU A 531 -1.76 -18.81 35.38
N SER A 532 -2.60 -19.77 35.09
CA SER A 532 -2.37 -21.18 35.37
C SER A 532 -2.26 -21.94 34.05
N VAL A 533 -1.23 -22.72 33.92
CA VAL A 533 -1.02 -23.55 32.71
C VAL A 533 -0.75 -25.01 33.11
N SER A 534 -1.20 -25.93 32.27
CA SER A 534 -0.75 -27.33 32.32
C SER A 534 -0.40 -27.79 30.90
N GLY A 535 0.31 -28.89 30.80
CA GLY A 535 0.73 -29.42 29.51
C GLY A 535 0.54 -30.93 29.43
N THR A 536 -0.10 -31.40 28.36
CA THR A 536 -0.11 -32.81 27.98
C THR A 536 1.07 -33.09 27.06
N ASP A 537 1.87 -34.10 27.38
CA ASP A 537 3.04 -34.54 26.65
C ASP A 537 3.02 -36.07 26.59
N THR A 538 2.61 -36.63 25.46
CA THR A 538 2.42 -38.08 25.26
C THR A 538 3.73 -38.86 25.27
N ASP A 539 4.87 -38.19 24.97
CA ASP A 539 6.19 -38.82 24.93
C ASP A 539 6.86 -38.92 26.34
N GLY A 540 6.23 -38.33 27.37
CA GLY A 540 6.77 -38.28 28.75
C GLY A 540 8.07 -37.45 28.88
N LYS A 541 8.47 -36.68 27.86
CA LYS A 541 9.70 -35.85 27.87
C LYS A 541 9.55 -34.56 28.67
N LYS A 542 8.31 -34.23 29.06
CA LYS A 542 7.96 -33.01 29.81
C LYS A 542 8.41 -31.73 29.11
N LEU A 543 8.35 -31.70 27.78
CA LEU A 543 8.84 -30.58 26.94
C LEU A 543 8.11 -29.27 27.26
N LEU A 544 6.80 -29.31 27.47
CA LEU A 544 6.00 -28.12 27.80
C LEU A 544 6.33 -27.59 29.19
N GLN A 545 6.55 -28.45 30.18
CA GLN A 545 7.00 -28.04 31.50
C GLN A 545 8.39 -27.41 31.46
N LYS A 546 9.35 -28.01 30.75
CA LYS A 546 10.69 -27.44 30.53
C LYS A 546 10.61 -26.09 29.83
N ALA A 547 9.76 -25.95 28.79
CA ALA A 547 9.56 -24.71 28.10
C ALA A 547 9.05 -23.61 29.01
N PHE A 548 8.07 -23.90 29.86
CA PHE A 548 7.53 -22.98 30.86
C PHE A 548 8.60 -22.54 31.86
N GLU A 549 9.33 -23.50 32.46
CA GLU A 549 10.35 -23.20 33.47
C GLU A 549 11.49 -22.36 32.90
N ALA A 550 11.95 -22.66 31.71
CA ALA A 550 13.05 -21.94 31.05
C ALA A 550 12.68 -20.52 30.61
N ASN A 551 11.38 -20.23 30.33
CA ASN A 551 10.95 -18.98 29.75
C ASN A 551 9.82 -18.28 30.55
N LYS A 552 9.72 -18.55 31.83
CA LYS A 552 8.64 -18.03 32.70
C LYS A 552 8.59 -16.50 32.71
N ASP A 553 9.72 -15.86 32.89
CA ASP A 553 9.80 -14.39 32.97
C ASP A 553 9.36 -13.73 31.62
N TYR A 554 9.77 -14.31 30.50
CA TYR A 554 9.31 -13.86 29.17
C TYR A 554 7.80 -14.00 29.04
N LEU A 555 7.23 -15.15 29.43
CA LEU A 555 5.77 -15.37 29.40
C LEU A 555 5.03 -14.34 30.25
N MET A 556 5.48 -14.08 31.48
CA MET A 556 4.85 -13.14 32.40
C MET A 556 4.88 -11.71 31.85
N ASN A 557 6.01 -11.27 31.31
CA ASN A 557 6.17 -9.94 30.73
C ASN A 557 5.30 -9.73 29.50
N GLU A 558 5.26 -10.70 28.58
CA GLU A 558 4.49 -10.58 27.35
C GLU A 558 2.97 -10.72 27.56
N THR A 559 2.54 -11.30 28.68
CA THR A 559 1.11 -11.51 28.97
C THR A 559 0.56 -10.60 30.07
N LEU A 560 1.39 -9.72 30.65
CA LEU A 560 1.06 -8.90 31.81
C LEU A 560 0.59 -9.75 33.03
N ALA A 561 1.16 -10.96 33.17
CA ALA A 561 0.86 -11.81 34.28
C ALA A 561 1.67 -11.37 35.52
N VAL A 562 0.99 -11.16 36.65
CA VAL A 562 1.63 -10.92 37.95
C VAL A 562 2.10 -12.23 38.58
N GLU A 563 1.47 -13.33 38.22
CA GLU A 563 1.81 -14.67 38.62
C GLU A 563 1.54 -15.66 37.49
N ALA A 564 2.46 -16.59 37.25
CA ALA A 564 2.29 -17.71 36.34
C ALA A 564 2.73 -19.01 37.02
N VAL A 565 1.86 -20.03 37.00
CA VAL A 565 2.08 -21.32 37.67
C VAL A 565 1.81 -22.47 36.71
N PHE A 566 2.75 -23.42 36.64
CA PHE A 566 2.53 -24.70 35.97
C PHE A 566 1.88 -25.68 36.94
N ARG A 567 0.76 -26.28 36.55
CA ARG A 567 -0.04 -27.17 37.41
C ARG A 567 -0.26 -28.52 36.72
N ALA A 568 -0.53 -29.55 37.51
CA ALA A 568 -0.95 -30.85 36.98
C ALA A 568 -2.38 -30.78 36.40
N GLU A 569 -3.27 -30.01 37.05
CA GLU A 569 -4.65 -29.78 36.64
C GLU A 569 -5.00 -28.29 36.78
N LEU A 570 -5.83 -27.78 35.87
CA LEU A 570 -6.27 -26.39 35.92
C LEU A 570 -7.36 -26.17 37.00
N PRO A 571 -7.40 -24.98 37.64
CA PRO A 571 -8.47 -24.61 38.54
C PRO A 571 -9.82 -24.51 37.81
N ALA A 572 -10.88 -25.06 38.43
CA ALA A 572 -12.24 -24.92 37.92
C ALA A 572 -12.77 -23.48 38.01
N GLY A 573 -13.68 -23.09 37.11
CA GLY A 573 -14.42 -21.82 37.17
C GLY A 573 -13.69 -20.59 36.62
N LYS A 574 -12.56 -20.74 35.95
CA LYS A 574 -11.81 -19.67 35.30
C LYS A 574 -12.00 -19.68 33.76
N ALA A 575 -11.73 -18.56 33.11
CA ALA A 575 -11.64 -18.52 31.64
C ALA A 575 -10.52 -19.47 31.21
N ALA A 576 -10.84 -20.43 30.36
CA ALA A 576 -9.90 -21.48 29.96
C ALA A 576 -9.96 -21.78 28.46
N THR A 577 -8.83 -22.20 27.92
CA THR A 577 -8.70 -22.65 26.51
C THR A 577 -7.61 -23.72 26.41
N GLU A 578 -7.63 -24.41 25.27
CA GLU A 578 -6.61 -25.39 24.90
C GLU A 578 -5.89 -24.98 23.64
N LEU A 579 -4.61 -25.30 23.52
CA LEU A 579 -3.79 -25.08 22.35
C LEU A 579 -3.10 -26.37 21.97
N ASP A 580 -3.63 -27.03 20.94
CA ASP A 580 -3.00 -28.18 20.32
C ASP A 580 -1.76 -27.74 19.53
N MET A 581 -0.60 -28.29 19.84
CA MET A 581 0.67 -28.00 19.20
C MET A 581 1.03 -29.01 18.12
N GLY A 582 0.24 -30.10 17.99
CA GLY A 582 0.56 -31.29 17.21
C GLY A 582 1.48 -32.24 17.96
N ASP A 583 1.72 -33.41 17.37
CA ASP A 583 2.62 -34.46 17.90
C ASP A 583 2.30 -34.91 19.35
N GLY A 584 1.03 -34.79 19.75
CA GLY A 584 0.56 -35.15 21.08
C GLY A 584 0.93 -34.16 22.18
N LEU A 585 1.31 -32.93 21.83
CA LEU A 585 1.57 -31.84 22.76
C LEU A 585 0.38 -30.89 22.78
N CYS A 586 -0.16 -30.62 23.98
CA CYS A 586 -1.27 -29.67 24.14
C CYS A 586 -1.06 -28.83 25.41
N TRP A 587 -1.17 -27.47 25.24
CA TRP A 587 -1.28 -26.56 26.36
C TRP A 587 -2.73 -26.44 26.82
N HIS A 588 -2.95 -26.52 28.15
CA HIS A 588 -4.20 -26.13 28.78
C HIS A 588 -3.94 -24.85 29.59
N ILE A 589 -4.77 -23.84 29.37
CA ILE A 589 -4.52 -22.45 29.81
C ILE A 589 -5.75 -21.97 30.58
N ALA A 590 -5.55 -21.42 31.75
CA ALA A 590 -6.60 -20.73 32.49
C ALA A 590 -6.07 -19.40 33.05
N LEU A 591 -6.86 -18.34 32.95
CA LEU A 591 -6.51 -17.03 33.47
C LEU A 591 -7.67 -16.37 34.22
N GLU A 592 -7.33 -15.45 35.10
CA GLU A 592 -8.27 -14.53 35.74
C GLU A 592 -7.63 -13.15 35.91
N LYS A 593 -8.46 -12.11 35.98
CA LYS A 593 -7.99 -10.76 36.29
C LYS A 593 -7.41 -10.73 37.71
N ALA A 594 -6.22 -10.17 37.85
CA ALA A 594 -5.59 -10.02 39.14
C ALA A 594 -6.37 -9.01 40.02
N ALA A 595 -6.67 -9.38 41.27
CA ALA A 595 -7.38 -8.50 42.16
C ALA A 595 -6.42 -7.43 42.73
N GLY A 596 -6.76 -6.16 42.57
CA GLY A 596 -6.12 -5.07 43.34
C GLY A 596 -4.76 -4.56 42.83
N VAL A 597 -4.46 -4.72 41.51
CA VAL A 597 -3.26 -4.14 40.88
C VAL A 597 -3.66 -3.14 39.82
#